data_a0c15996334428cb09435770e0ad11aa
#
_entry.id   a0c15996334428cb09435770e0ad11aa
#
_cell.length_a   1.000
_cell.length_b   1.000
_cell.length_c   1.000
_cell.angle_alpha   90.00
_cell.angle_beta   90.00
_cell.angle_gamma   90.00
#
_symmetry.space_group_name_H-M   'P 1'
#
loop_
_entity.id
_entity.type
_entity.pdbx_description
1 polymer ?
#
loop_
_entity_poly.entity_id
_entity_poly.type
_entity_poly.pdbx_seq_one_letter_code
_entity_poly.pdbx_strand_id
1 'polypeptide(L)'
;GRYWVGVNEELYLFPTFTQTETWGGEEAISFQTVEGMKVGGAVGITYSVSPDKVTTLFQKYRAGIEEITNKFLRNMVREAFNDVASKLPVESVYGAGKADLLLAVEKRVRDQVAPIGINVERIYYASDLVLPPQVTQSLNAKIQATQMAEQRRNEVAQAKAEADKERARAQGEADAKLTLATADAKAIEIRAQALRSNPDVVTLNAVEKWDGKLPTYMASGSPLPFIGISK
;
A
#
# COMPACT_ATOMS: atom_id res chain seq x y z
N GLY A 1 34.40 -11.64 43.76
CA GLY A 1 35.43 -11.35 44.78
C GLY A 1 34.80 -10.73 46.03
N ARG A 2 35.42 -10.91 47.16
CA ARG A 2 35.04 -10.19 48.42
C ARG A 2 35.90 -8.96 48.50
N TYR A 3 35.30 -7.80 48.56
CA TYR A 3 35.98 -6.53 48.76
C TYR A 3 35.62 -5.99 50.18
N TRP A 4 36.60 -5.42 50.86
CA TRP A 4 36.38 -4.73 52.13
C TRP A 4 35.99 -3.29 51.83
N VAL A 5 34.85 -2.84 52.31
CA VAL A 5 34.36 -1.48 52.14
C VAL A 5 34.60 -0.76 53.47
N GLY A 6 35.36 0.32 53.49
CA GLY A 6 35.64 1.16 54.66
C GLY A 6 34.39 1.90 55.12
N VAL A 7 34.47 2.42 56.37
CA VAL A 7 33.32 3.10 57.01
C VAL A 7 32.85 4.35 56.23
N ASN A 8 33.70 4.95 55.41
CA ASN A 8 33.43 6.15 54.61
C ASN A 8 33.44 5.86 53.09
N GLU A 9 33.28 4.61 52.67
CA GLU A 9 33.30 4.22 51.29
C GLU A 9 31.90 3.72 50.86
N GLU A 10 31.41 4.19 49.75
CA GLU A 10 30.21 3.68 49.11
C GLU A 10 30.59 2.89 47.86
N LEU A 11 30.00 1.72 47.71
CA LEU A 11 30.19 0.87 46.54
C LEU A 11 29.01 1.00 45.59
N TYR A 12 29.29 1.48 44.39
CA TYR A 12 28.33 1.52 43.30
C TYR A 12 28.57 0.39 42.33
N LEU A 13 27.55 -0.42 42.10
CA LEU A 13 27.60 -1.54 41.16
C LEU A 13 26.93 -1.13 39.85
N PHE A 14 27.63 -1.36 38.74
CA PHE A 14 27.13 -1.13 37.40
C PHE A 14 27.07 -2.45 36.65
N PRO A 15 25.88 -3.06 36.47
CA PRO A 15 25.75 -4.24 35.70
C PRO A 15 26.05 -3.94 34.22
N THR A 16 26.91 -4.73 33.62
CA THR A 16 27.36 -4.58 32.22
C THR A 16 26.58 -5.45 31.25
N PHE A 17 25.70 -6.32 31.75
CA PHE A 17 24.76 -7.09 30.93
C PHE A 17 23.56 -6.24 30.52
N THR A 18 22.87 -6.72 29.48
CA THR A 18 21.65 -6.07 28.97
C THR A 18 20.58 -5.99 30.05
N GLN A 19 20.05 -4.79 30.24
CA GLN A 19 18.98 -4.47 31.17
C GLN A 19 17.78 -3.92 30.40
N THR A 20 16.60 -4.15 30.94
CA THR A 20 15.35 -3.60 30.40
C THR A 20 14.64 -2.85 31.49
N GLU A 21 14.27 -1.60 31.19
CA GLU A 21 13.49 -0.75 32.09
C GLU A 21 12.24 -0.28 31.38
N THR A 22 11.14 -0.12 32.11
CA THR A 22 9.86 0.31 31.56
C THR A 22 9.24 1.39 32.42
N TRP A 23 9.00 2.54 31.80
CA TRP A 23 8.37 3.68 32.46
C TRP A 23 6.88 3.73 32.09
N GLY A 24 6.03 3.42 33.05
CA GLY A 24 4.56 3.38 32.90
C GLY A 24 3.85 4.00 34.08
N GLY A 25 2.53 4.08 34.06
CA GLY A 25 1.73 4.69 35.13
C GLY A 25 2.07 6.17 35.32
N GLU A 26 2.47 6.54 36.53
CA GLU A 26 2.89 7.92 36.89
C GLU A 26 4.20 8.33 36.19
N GLU A 27 5.03 7.37 35.84
CA GLU A 27 6.31 7.59 35.16
C GLU A 27 6.21 7.54 33.64
N ALA A 28 5.01 7.36 33.09
CA ALA A 28 4.78 7.29 31.67
C ALA A 28 5.35 8.50 30.93
N ILE A 29 5.94 8.24 29.77
CA ILE A 29 6.50 9.30 28.94
C ILE A 29 5.37 10.02 28.21
N SER A 30 5.31 11.33 28.38
CA SER A 30 4.37 12.19 27.66
C SER A 30 5.13 13.20 26.80
N PHE A 31 4.64 13.40 25.58
CA PHE A 31 5.22 14.31 24.59
C PHE A 31 4.10 15.02 23.81
N GLN A 32 4.47 16.04 23.03
CA GLN A 32 3.52 16.84 22.26
C GLN A 32 3.77 16.69 20.76
N THR A 33 2.68 16.68 20.00
CA THR A 33 2.70 16.70 18.53
C THR A 33 2.78 18.13 18.01
N VAL A 34 2.91 18.28 16.67
CA VAL A 34 2.95 19.60 16.01
C VAL A 34 1.70 20.43 16.27
N GLU A 35 0.55 19.77 16.48
CA GLU A 35 -0.72 20.43 16.83
C GLU A 35 -0.78 20.82 18.33
N GLY A 36 0.25 20.56 19.11
CA GLY A 36 0.27 20.81 20.56
C GLY A 36 -0.51 19.78 21.38
N MET A 37 -0.92 18.67 20.78
CA MET A 37 -1.65 17.62 21.47
C MET A 37 -0.71 16.79 22.34
N LYS A 38 -1.11 16.57 23.58
CA LYS A 38 -0.35 15.74 24.53
C LYS A 38 -0.69 14.28 24.31
N VAL A 39 0.33 13.49 23.97
CA VAL A 39 0.27 12.04 23.84
C VAL A 39 1.10 11.41 24.93
N GLY A 40 0.62 10.36 25.57
CA GLY A 40 1.34 9.65 26.62
C GLY A 40 1.26 8.14 26.44
N GLY A 41 2.26 7.44 26.99
CA GLY A 41 2.27 5.99 26.98
C GLY A 41 3.43 5.43 27.78
N ALA A 42 3.34 4.15 28.12
CA ALA A 42 4.46 3.45 28.73
C ALA A 42 5.51 3.15 27.64
N VAL A 43 6.76 3.49 27.95
CA VAL A 43 7.90 3.27 27.05
C VAL A 43 8.92 2.41 27.78
N GLY A 44 9.40 1.38 27.08
CA GLY A 44 10.50 0.53 27.56
C GLY A 44 11.78 0.81 26.79
N ILE A 45 12.89 0.64 27.49
CA ILE A 45 14.24 0.73 26.93
C ILE A 45 15.05 -0.50 27.30
N THR A 46 15.77 -1.02 26.34
CA THR A 46 16.76 -2.08 26.55
C THR A 46 18.14 -1.48 26.29
N TYR A 47 19.01 -1.61 27.28
CA TYR A 47 20.34 -1.00 27.23
C TYR A 47 21.37 -1.83 27.97
N SER A 48 22.64 -1.58 27.71
CA SER A 48 23.78 -2.13 28.44
C SER A 48 24.79 -1.04 28.74
N VAL A 49 25.62 -1.23 29.79
CA VAL A 49 26.65 -0.29 30.15
C VAL A 49 28.02 -0.82 29.70
N SER A 50 28.77 0.00 28.97
CA SER A 50 30.11 -0.35 28.54
C SER A 50 31.09 -0.41 29.70
N PRO A 51 31.76 -1.55 29.98
CA PRO A 51 32.67 -1.68 31.10
C PRO A 51 33.76 -0.61 31.15
N ASP A 52 34.29 -0.25 29.98
CA ASP A 52 35.39 0.72 29.85
C ASP A 52 34.98 2.15 30.19
N LYS A 53 33.66 2.45 30.17
CA LYS A 53 33.14 3.81 30.40
C LYS A 53 32.36 3.97 31.70
N VAL A 54 32.32 2.94 32.55
CA VAL A 54 31.65 3.00 33.86
C VAL A 54 32.17 4.16 34.72
N THR A 55 33.47 4.38 34.72
CA THR A 55 34.09 5.47 35.45
C THR A 55 33.64 6.83 34.95
N THR A 56 33.54 7.01 33.63
CA THR A 56 33.05 8.24 33.00
C THR A 56 31.57 8.48 33.33
N LEU A 57 30.75 7.43 33.29
CA LEU A 57 29.35 7.48 33.67
C LEU A 57 29.17 7.91 35.11
N PHE A 58 29.92 7.28 36.02
CA PHE A 58 29.89 7.64 37.46
C PHE A 58 30.39 9.04 37.73
N GLN A 59 31.51 9.47 37.11
CA GLN A 59 32.04 10.83 37.27
C GLN A 59 31.03 11.90 36.85
N LYS A 60 30.23 11.61 35.80
CA LYS A 60 29.24 12.54 35.29
C LYS A 60 28.01 12.67 36.19
N TYR A 61 27.49 11.57 36.70
CA TYR A 61 26.22 11.56 37.44
C TYR A 61 26.35 11.37 38.93
N ARG A 62 27.43 10.77 39.40
CA ARG A 62 27.70 10.44 40.82
C ARG A 62 26.54 9.73 41.51
N ALA A 63 25.91 8.81 40.78
CA ALA A 63 24.72 8.08 41.19
C ALA A 63 24.81 6.62 40.73
N GLY A 64 24.03 5.74 41.35
CA GLY A 64 23.88 4.36 40.91
C GLY A 64 23.10 4.23 39.61
N ILE A 65 23.15 3.04 39.00
CA ILE A 65 22.52 2.80 37.69
C ILE A 65 21.01 3.01 37.71
N GLU A 66 20.32 2.62 38.77
CA GLU A 66 18.87 2.80 38.93
C GLU A 66 18.49 4.31 38.90
N GLU A 67 19.22 5.13 39.59
CA GLU A 67 18.95 6.56 39.59
C GLU A 67 19.30 7.20 38.23
N ILE A 68 20.39 6.76 37.63
CA ILE A 68 20.77 7.21 36.28
C ILE A 68 19.66 6.86 35.28
N THR A 69 19.12 5.66 35.33
CA THR A 69 18.06 5.18 34.42
C THR A 69 16.75 5.91 34.67
N ASN A 70 16.32 6.01 35.94
CA ASN A 70 14.99 6.52 36.25
C ASN A 70 14.90 8.06 36.21
N LYS A 71 15.99 8.77 36.40
CA LYS A 71 16.00 10.23 36.31
C LYS A 71 16.58 10.73 34.98
N PHE A 72 17.83 10.35 34.69
CA PHE A 72 18.55 10.96 33.58
C PHE A 72 18.18 10.32 32.24
N LEU A 73 18.22 9.00 32.12
CA LEU A 73 17.92 8.31 30.88
C LEU A 73 16.45 8.50 30.49
N ARG A 74 15.52 8.40 31.45
CA ARG A 74 14.11 8.70 31.23
C ARG A 74 13.89 10.11 30.68
N ASN A 75 14.55 11.10 31.24
CA ASN A 75 14.44 12.49 30.80
C ASN A 75 15.00 12.67 29.36
N MET A 76 16.12 12.02 29.03
CA MET A 76 16.67 12.05 27.67
C MET A 76 15.74 11.40 26.66
N VAL A 77 15.13 10.27 27.01
CA VAL A 77 14.14 9.62 26.16
C VAL A 77 12.93 10.51 25.98
N ARG A 78 12.40 11.13 27.05
CA ARG A 78 11.28 12.07 26.97
C ARG A 78 11.60 13.28 26.09
N GLU A 79 12.80 13.86 26.23
CA GLU A 79 13.27 14.96 25.40
C GLU A 79 13.36 14.54 23.92
N ALA A 80 13.93 13.37 23.63
CA ALA A 80 14.01 12.84 22.28
C ALA A 80 12.63 12.62 21.66
N PHE A 81 11.66 12.11 22.43
CA PHE A 81 10.27 12.00 21.97
C PHE A 81 9.67 13.37 21.64
N ASN A 82 9.85 14.37 22.52
CA ASN A 82 9.36 15.72 22.27
C ASN A 82 9.99 16.35 21.03
N ASP A 83 11.29 16.22 20.85
CA ASP A 83 12.02 16.78 19.71
C ASP A 83 11.55 16.19 18.36
N VAL A 84 11.29 14.90 18.33
CA VAL A 84 10.85 14.22 17.09
C VAL A 84 9.35 14.39 16.88
N ALA A 85 8.53 14.16 17.92
CA ALA A 85 7.08 14.20 17.82
C ALA A 85 6.53 15.61 17.57
N SER A 86 7.20 16.67 18.05
CA SER A 86 6.79 18.06 17.81
C SER A 86 6.80 18.47 16.33
N LYS A 87 7.41 17.68 15.47
CA LYS A 87 7.45 17.88 14.00
C LYS A 87 6.45 17.02 13.26
N LEU A 88 5.78 16.11 13.94
CA LEU A 88 4.89 15.12 13.34
C LEU A 88 3.43 15.39 13.73
N PRO A 89 2.48 15.18 12.79
CA PRO A 89 1.07 15.26 13.10
C PRO A 89 0.64 14.06 13.96
N VAL A 90 -0.40 14.26 14.76
CA VAL A 90 -0.91 13.21 15.68
C VAL A 90 -1.27 11.91 14.92
N GLU A 91 -1.74 12.03 13.70
CA GLU A 91 -2.09 10.88 12.85
C GLU A 91 -0.86 10.00 12.53
N SER A 92 0.29 10.62 12.28
CA SER A 92 1.55 9.89 12.05
C SER A 92 2.05 9.24 13.33
N VAL A 93 1.94 9.94 14.46
CA VAL A 93 2.38 9.43 15.76
C VAL A 93 1.55 8.25 16.23
N TYR A 94 0.24 8.28 15.99
CA TYR A 94 -0.68 7.24 16.44
C TYR A 94 -0.87 6.12 15.41
N GLY A 95 -0.70 6.41 14.13
CA GLY A 95 -0.91 5.51 12.99
C GLY A 95 0.37 4.87 12.44
N ALA A 96 0.47 4.90 11.12
CA ALA A 96 1.53 4.23 10.37
C ALA A 96 2.95 4.74 10.67
N GLY A 97 3.11 6.01 11.07
CA GLY A 97 4.39 6.61 11.41
C GLY A 97 4.93 6.27 12.81
N LYS A 98 4.20 5.45 13.60
CA LYS A 98 4.60 5.05 14.94
C LYS A 98 5.97 4.36 14.99
N ALA A 99 6.27 3.53 14.00
CA ALA A 99 7.55 2.83 13.90
C ALA A 99 8.70 3.79 13.56
N ASP A 100 8.47 4.71 12.64
CA ASP A 100 9.46 5.70 12.22
C ASP A 100 9.80 6.67 13.36
N LEU A 101 8.80 7.07 14.16
CA LEU A 101 8.99 7.85 15.36
C LEU A 101 9.92 7.14 16.34
N LEU A 102 9.67 5.85 16.63
CA LEU A 102 10.52 5.05 17.52
C LEU A 102 11.95 4.96 17.02
N LEU A 103 12.16 4.69 15.74
CA LEU A 103 13.50 4.59 15.15
C LEU A 103 14.25 5.92 15.23
N ALA A 104 13.57 7.03 14.99
CA ALA A 104 14.17 8.37 15.10
C ALA A 104 14.54 8.71 16.55
N VAL A 105 13.66 8.38 17.50
CA VAL A 105 13.91 8.56 18.94
C VAL A 105 15.07 7.68 19.39
N GLU A 106 15.07 6.39 19.02
CA GLU A 106 16.13 5.47 19.38
C GLU A 106 17.51 5.96 18.90
N LYS A 107 17.58 6.39 17.63
CA LYS A 107 18.80 6.96 17.07
C LYS A 107 19.27 8.18 17.87
N ARG A 108 18.35 9.10 18.17
CA ARG A 108 18.68 10.31 18.91
C ARG A 108 19.17 10.03 20.33
N VAL A 109 18.50 9.14 21.05
CA VAL A 109 18.93 8.72 22.40
C VAL A 109 20.28 8.03 22.33
N ARG A 110 20.47 7.10 21.38
CA ARG A 110 21.74 6.39 21.18
C ARG A 110 22.89 7.36 20.96
N ASP A 111 22.71 8.35 20.09
CA ASP A 111 23.74 9.36 19.80
C ASP A 111 24.09 10.21 21.05
N GLN A 112 23.12 10.49 21.92
CA GLN A 112 23.33 11.24 23.16
C GLN A 112 24.03 10.43 24.26
N VAL A 113 23.74 9.13 24.38
CA VAL A 113 24.21 8.33 25.50
C VAL A 113 25.45 7.48 25.20
N ALA A 114 25.76 7.22 23.95
CA ALA A 114 26.95 6.47 23.54
C ALA A 114 28.27 7.07 24.04
N PRO A 115 28.45 8.41 24.04
CA PRO A 115 29.67 9.02 24.58
C PRO A 115 29.89 8.76 26.07
N ILE A 116 28.80 8.61 26.84
CA ILE A 116 28.86 8.38 28.29
C ILE A 116 28.91 6.90 28.69
N GLY A 117 28.86 6.00 27.69
CA GLY A 117 29.05 4.56 27.90
C GLY A 117 27.75 3.77 28.09
N ILE A 118 26.62 4.31 27.76
CA ILE A 118 25.35 3.57 27.70
C ILE A 118 25.10 3.18 26.26
N ASN A 119 24.94 1.87 26.01
CA ASN A 119 24.58 1.32 24.69
C ASN A 119 23.09 1.03 24.68
N VAL A 120 22.31 1.80 23.93
CA VAL A 120 20.87 1.56 23.72
C VAL A 120 20.71 0.54 22.62
N GLU A 121 20.12 -0.60 22.96
CA GLU A 121 19.80 -1.66 22.00
C GLU A 121 18.46 -1.41 21.34
N ARG A 122 17.44 -1.07 22.14
CA ARG A 122 16.07 -0.90 21.66
C ARG A 122 15.25 0.02 22.54
N ILE A 123 14.38 0.82 21.91
CA ILE A 123 13.28 1.55 22.56
C ILE A 123 11.96 1.03 21.99
N TYR A 124 10.97 0.80 22.83
CA TYR A 124 9.68 0.28 22.42
C TYR A 124 8.52 0.83 23.25
N TYR A 125 7.32 0.79 22.67
CA TYR A 125 6.11 1.08 23.45
C TYR A 125 5.72 -0.14 24.28
N ALA A 126 5.61 0.02 25.58
CA ALA A 126 5.18 -1.03 26.49
C ALA A 126 3.66 -1.04 26.70
N SER A 127 2.97 0.04 26.31
CA SER A 127 1.51 0.12 26.26
C SER A 127 1.05 0.89 25.04
N ASP A 128 -0.24 0.86 24.77
CA ASP A 128 -0.84 1.73 23.78
C ASP A 128 -0.70 3.20 24.17
N LEU A 129 -0.56 4.05 23.15
CA LEU A 129 -0.50 5.50 23.33
C LEU A 129 -1.89 6.02 23.75
N VAL A 130 -1.92 6.80 24.80
CA VAL A 130 -3.15 7.40 25.33
C VAL A 130 -3.31 8.80 24.77
N LEU A 131 -4.44 9.04 24.11
CA LEU A 131 -4.87 10.34 23.62
C LEU A 131 -6.09 10.82 24.43
N PRO A 132 -6.31 12.14 24.53
CA PRO A 132 -7.56 12.67 25.06
C PRO A 132 -8.77 12.13 24.28
N PRO A 133 -9.87 11.77 24.95
CA PRO A 133 -11.04 11.15 24.29
C PRO A 133 -11.61 11.95 23.12
N GLN A 134 -11.62 13.29 23.24
CA GLN A 134 -12.09 14.19 22.18
C GLN A 134 -11.22 14.10 20.91
N VAL A 135 -9.91 13.94 21.07
CA VAL A 135 -8.96 13.78 19.95
C VAL A 135 -9.17 12.44 19.27
N THR A 136 -9.36 11.38 20.04
CA THR A 136 -9.64 10.04 19.53
C THR A 136 -10.93 10.04 18.70
N GLN A 137 -11.98 10.69 19.16
CA GLN A 137 -13.26 10.82 18.41
C GLN A 137 -13.05 11.59 17.09
N SER A 138 -12.36 12.72 17.14
CA SER A 138 -12.09 13.54 15.95
C SER A 138 -11.22 12.79 14.94
N LEU A 139 -10.22 12.06 15.41
CA LEU A 139 -9.35 11.24 14.57
C LEU A 139 -10.12 10.10 13.90
N ASN A 140 -10.95 9.40 14.66
CA ASN A 140 -11.80 8.33 14.12
C ASN A 140 -12.79 8.87 13.08
N ALA A 141 -13.43 10.01 13.32
CA ALA A 141 -14.31 10.66 12.37
C ALA A 141 -13.59 11.05 11.07
N LYS A 142 -12.35 11.57 11.17
CA LYS A 142 -11.54 11.90 10.01
C LYS A 142 -11.12 10.66 9.22
N ILE A 143 -10.71 9.60 9.92
CA ILE A 143 -10.37 8.31 9.28
C ILE A 143 -11.58 7.76 8.52
N GLN A 144 -12.76 7.75 9.14
CA GLN A 144 -14.00 7.32 8.48
C GLN A 144 -14.33 8.17 7.26
N ALA A 145 -14.22 9.49 7.36
CA ALA A 145 -14.46 10.39 6.23
C ALA A 145 -13.48 10.15 5.07
N THR A 146 -12.20 9.91 5.39
CA THR A 146 -11.19 9.59 4.38
C THR A 146 -11.47 8.25 3.71
N GLN A 147 -11.81 7.21 4.48
CA GLN A 147 -12.17 5.89 3.93
C GLN A 147 -13.40 5.97 3.02
N MET A 148 -14.43 6.72 3.43
CA MET A 148 -15.61 6.95 2.59
C MET A 148 -15.28 7.70 1.30
N ALA A 149 -14.39 8.68 1.36
CA ALA A 149 -13.94 9.41 0.18
C ALA A 149 -13.14 8.52 -0.79
N GLU A 150 -12.27 7.66 -0.26
CA GLU A 150 -11.53 6.68 -1.05
C GLU A 150 -12.45 5.63 -1.67
N GLN A 151 -13.42 5.12 -0.91
CA GLN A 151 -14.42 4.19 -1.42
C GLN A 151 -15.18 4.81 -2.60
N ARG A 152 -15.68 6.04 -2.46
CA ARG A 152 -16.38 6.74 -3.55
C ARG A 152 -15.49 6.96 -4.77
N ARG A 153 -14.21 7.28 -4.58
CA ARG A 153 -13.26 7.39 -5.69
C ARG A 153 -13.09 6.07 -6.43
N ASN A 154 -12.98 4.97 -5.68
CA ASN A 154 -12.85 3.63 -6.25
C ASN A 154 -14.13 3.22 -7.00
N GLU A 155 -15.32 3.51 -6.45
CA GLU A 155 -16.61 3.27 -7.11
C GLU A 155 -16.72 4.04 -8.44
N VAL A 156 -16.34 5.33 -8.45
CA VAL A 156 -16.31 6.15 -9.68
C VAL A 156 -15.29 5.61 -10.68
N ALA A 157 -14.10 5.21 -10.22
CA ALA A 157 -13.07 4.63 -11.10
C ALA A 157 -13.54 3.30 -11.71
N GLN A 158 -14.20 2.45 -10.92
CA GLN A 158 -14.77 1.20 -11.39
C GLN A 158 -15.88 1.42 -12.42
N ALA A 159 -16.83 2.32 -12.12
CA ALA A 159 -17.91 2.66 -13.06
C ALA A 159 -17.37 3.22 -14.37
N LYS A 160 -16.33 4.04 -14.31
CA LYS A 160 -15.64 4.56 -15.50
C LYS A 160 -14.98 3.44 -16.30
N ALA A 161 -14.26 2.54 -15.63
CA ALA A 161 -13.60 1.41 -16.28
C ALA A 161 -14.63 0.46 -16.94
N GLU A 162 -15.77 0.23 -16.31
CA GLU A 162 -16.88 -0.55 -16.91
C GLU A 162 -17.46 0.14 -18.14
N ALA A 163 -17.72 1.46 -18.07
CA ALA A 163 -18.20 2.22 -19.22
C ALA A 163 -17.20 2.22 -20.38
N ASP A 164 -15.92 2.37 -20.12
CA ASP A 164 -14.86 2.32 -21.13
C ASP A 164 -14.74 0.91 -21.74
N LYS A 165 -14.88 -0.14 -20.94
CA LYS A 165 -14.92 -1.54 -21.41
C LYS A 165 -16.11 -1.80 -22.34
N GLU A 166 -17.30 -1.31 -21.96
CA GLU A 166 -18.51 -1.49 -22.79
C GLU A 166 -18.41 -0.70 -24.10
N ARG A 167 -17.85 0.52 -24.06
CA ARG A 167 -17.56 1.28 -25.29
C ARG A 167 -16.57 0.55 -26.21
N ALA A 168 -15.48 0.04 -25.65
CA ALA A 168 -14.47 -0.71 -26.41
C ALA A 168 -15.07 -1.98 -27.03
N ARG A 169 -15.95 -2.68 -26.29
CA ARG A 169 -16.67 -3.84 -26.78
C ARG A 169 -17.61 -3.50 -27.94
N ALA A 170 -18.44 -2.46 -27.75
CA ALA A 170 -19.37 -2.02 -28.80
C ALA A 170 -18.63 -1.57 -30.08
N GLN A 171 -17.51 -0.85 -29.89
CA GLN A 171 -16.66 -0.47 -31.02
C GLN A 171 -16.05 -1.68 -31.71
N GLY A 172 -15.53 -2.66 -30.98
CA GLY A 172 -14.98 -3.89 -31.51
C GLY A 172 -16.03 -4.72 -32.29
N GLU A 173 -17.27 -4.80 -31.79
CA GLU A 173 -18.37 -5.47 -32.47
C GLU A 173 -18.79 -4.73 -33.75
N ALA A 174 -18.80 -3.39 -33.73
CA ALA A 174 -19.09 -2.59 -34.94
C ALA A 174 -17.99 -2.75 -35.99
N ASP A 175 -16.73 -2.72 -35.61
CA ASP A 175 -15.58 -2.90 -36.50
C ASP A 175 -15.54 -4.32 -37.10
N ALA A 176 -15.88 -5.34 -36.29
CA ALA A 176 -16.00 -6.71 -36.76
C ALA A 176 -17.12 -6.86 -37.81
N LYS A 177 -18.30 -6.28 -37.56
CA LYS A 177 -19.41 -6.28 -38.55
C LYS A 177 -19.05 -5.55 -39.83
N LEU A 178 -18.39 -4.40 -39.72
CA LEU A 178 -17.92 -3.65 -40.88
C LEU A 178 -16.90 -4.47 -41.69
N THR A 179 -15.96 -5.11 -41.04
CA THR A 179 -14.93 -5.95 -41.65
C THR A 179 -15.57 -7.15 -42.40
N LEU A 180 -16.54 -7.83 -41.77
CA LEU A 180 -17.28 -8.92 -42.41
C LEU A 180 -18.06 -8.42 -43.62
N ALA A 181 -18.82 -7.32 -43.49
CA ALA A 181 -19.58 -6.76 -44.58
C ALA A 181 -18.69 -6.32 -45.78
N THR A 182 -17.53 -5.73 -45.50
CA THR A 182 -16.56 -5.35 -46.54
C THR A 182 -15.93 -6.57 -47.20
N ALA A 183 -15.64 -7.63 -46.43
CA ALA A 183 -15.13 -8.89 -46.97
C ALA A 183 -16.16 -9.59 -47.86
N ASP A 184 -17.43 -9.64 -47.42
CA ASP A 184 -18.53 -10.20 -48.20
C ASP A 184 -18.78 -9.42 -49.51
N ALA A 185 -18.80 -8.09 -49.44
CA ALA A 185 -18.93 -7.23 -50.61
C ALA A 185 -17.80 -7.50 -51.62
N LYS A 186 -16.57 -7.60 -51.14
CA LYS A 186 -15.40 -7.89 -51.98
C LYS A 186 -15.44 -9.30 -52.58
N ALA A 187 -15.93 -10.29 -51.83
CA ALA A 187 -16.13 -11.65 -52.30
C ALA A 187 -17.19 -11.71 -53.41
N ILE A 188 -18.31 -10.95 -53.28
CA ILE A 188 -19.33 -10.82 -54.31
C ILE A 188 -18.76 -10.14 -55.56
N GLU A 189 -17.98 -9.07 -55.39
CA GLU A 189 -17.34 -8.37 -56.51
C GLU A 189 -16.40 -9.30 -57.30
N ILE A 190 -15.54 -10.04 -56.59
CA ILE A 190 -14.61 -11.01 -57.21
C ILE A 190 -15.38 -12.11 -57.93
N ARG A 191 -16.48 -12.65 -57.35
CA ARG A 191 -17.35 -13.64 -58.00
C ARG A 191 -18.00 -13.06 -59.24
N ALA A 192 -18.56 -11.87 -59.18
CA ALA A 192 -19.18 -11.20 -60.32
C ALA A 192 -18.18 -10.98 -61.46
N GLN A 193 -16.94 -10.59 -61.13
CA GLN A 193 -15.88 -10.43 -62.12
C GLN A 193 -15.48 -11.76 -62.76
N ALA A 194 -15.33 -12.83 -61.95
CA ALA A 194 -15.03 -14.17 -62.43
C ALA A 194 -16.12 -14.73 -63.35
N LEU A 195 -17.40 -14.50 -63.04
CA LEU A 195 -18.54 -14.91 -63.87
C LEU A 195 -18.63 -14.12 -65.18
N ARG A 196 -18.30 -12.84 -65.19
CA ARG A 196 -18.20 -12.00 -66.39
C ARG A 196 -17.10 -12.49 -67.33
N SER A 197 -15.95 -12.90 -66.73
CA SER A 197 -14.81 -13.40 -67.54
C SER A 197 -15.02 -14.80 -68.13
N ASN A 198 -15.90 -15.62 -67.52
CA ASN A 198 -16.16 -16.98 -67.90
C ASN A 198 -17.67 -17.30 -67.90
N PRO A 199 -18.44 -16.88 -68.84
CA PRO A 199 -19.91 -17.09 -68.91
C PRO A 199 -20.34 -18.57 -68.83
N ASP A 200 -19.51 -19.49 -69.35
CA ASP A 200 -19.75 -20.91 -69.31
C ASP A 200 -19.80 -21.55 -67.93
N VAL A 201 -19.14 -20.93 -66.97
CA VAL A 201 -19.18 -21.35 -65.53
C VAL A 201 -20.56 -21.14 -64.93
N VAL A 202 -21.33 -20.16 -65.39
CA VAL A 202 -22.72 -19.94 -64.94
C VAL A 202 -23.57 -21.10 -65.33
N THR A 203 -23.38 -21.57 -66.56
CA THR A 203 -24.13 -22.74 -67.16
C THR A 203 -23.74 -24.02 -66.44
N LEU A 204 -22.45 -24.24 -66.16
CA LEU A 204 -21.96 -25.40 -65.40
C LEU A 204 -22.50 -25.44 -63.97
N ASN A 205 -22.44 -24.36 -63.22
CA ASN A 205 -22.99 -24.26 -61.85
C ASN A 205 -24.54 -24.49 -61.88
N ALA A 206 -25.20 -24.06 -62.88
CA ALA A 206 -26.63 -24.23 -62.98
C ALA A 206 -26.99 -25.68 -63.26
N VAL A 207 -26.20 -26.40 -64.08
CA VAL A 207 -26.34 -27.82 -64.33
C VAL A 207 -26.02 -28.67 -63.10
N GLU A 208 -24.96 -28.32 -62.36
CA GLU A 208 -24.61 -29.03 -61.14
C GLU A 208 -25.64 -28.88 -60.01
N LYS A 209 -26.31 -27.73 -59.91
CA LYS A 209 -27.35 -27.48 -58.89
C LYS A 209 -28.76 -27.93 -59.34
N TRP A 210 -28.91 -28.42 -60.54
CA TRP A 210 -30.21 -28.87 -61.04
C TRP A 210 -30.58 -30.27 -60.50
N ASP A 211 -31.71 -30.35 -59.82
CA ASP A 211 -32.25 -31.57 -59.20
C ASP A 211 -32.91 -32.55 -60.22
N GLY A 212 -32.79 -32.26 -61.49
CA GLY A 212 -33.35 -33.07 -62.57
C GLY A 212 -34.86 -32.91 -62.80
N LYS A 213 -35.51 -32.01 -62.05
CA LYS A 213 -36.98 -31.82 -62.24
C LYS A 213 -37.26 -30.53 -63.01
N LEU A 214 -38.17 -30.66 -64.00
CA LEU A 214 -38.70 -29.50 -64.73
C LEU A 214 -39.69 -28.73 -63.84
N PRO A 215 -39.69 -27.39 -63.87
CA PRO A 215 -40.67 -26.60 -63.13
C PRO A 215 -42.10 -26.91 -63.63
N THR A 216 -42.99 -27.18 -62.67
CA THR A 216 -44.39 -27.61 -62.98
C THR A 216 -45.23 -26.47 -63.54
N TYR A 217 -44.81 -25.23 -63.43
CA TYR A 217 -45.47 -24.06 -64.03
C TYR A 217 -44.45 -23.17 -64.73
N MET A 218 -44.71 -22.92 -66.01
CA MET A 218 -43.97 -21.98 -66.83
C MET A 218 -44.90 -20.85 -67.27
N ALA A 219 -44.51 -19.60 -66.92
CA ALA A 219 -45.22 -18.45 -67.48
C ALA A 219 -44.89 -18.27 -68.94
N SER A 220 -45.91 -17.90 -69.75
CA SER A 220 -45.70 -17.62 -71.11
C SER A 220 -44.63 -16.55 -71.34
N GLY A 221 -43.54 -16.91 -72.02
CA GLY A 221 -42.42 -16.01 -72.31
C GLY A 221 -41.19 -16.17 -71.42
N SER A 222 -41.15 -17.07 -70.42
CA SER A 222 -39.94 -17.39 -69.66
C SER A 222 -38.99 -18.26 -70.48
N PRO A 223 -37.72 -17.91 -70.69
CA PRO A 223 -36.74 -18.76 -71.32
C PRO A 223 -36.61 -20.06 -70.53
N LEU A 224 -36.64 -21.20 -71.20
CA LEU A 224 -36.32 -22.46 -70.54
C LEU A 224 -34.93 -22.42 -69.97
N PRO A 225 -34.76 -22.76 -68.68
CA PRO A 225 -33.43 -22.80 -68.12
C PRO A 225 -32.61 -23.84 -68.89
N PHE A 226 -31.50 -23.40 -69.49
CA PHE A 226 -30.42 -24.22 -70.05
C PHE A 226 -30.66 -24.88 -71.43
N ILE A 227 -31.75 -24.64 -72.14
CA ILE A 227 -31.89 -25.11 -73.51
C ILE A 227 -31.55 -23.95 -74.46
N GLY A 228 -30.31 -23.89 -74.89
CA GLY A 228 -29.88 -23.07 -76.02
C GLY A 228 -30.30 -23.76 -77.31
N ILE A 229 -31.38 -23.28 -77.97
CA ILE A 229 -31.67 -23.69 -79.31
C ILE A 229 -30.77 -22.87 -80.23
N SER A 230 -29.59 -23.40 -80.57
CA SER A 230 -28.77 -22.84 -81.63
C SER A 230 -29.47 -23.10 -82.98
N LYS A 231 -29.76 -22.03 -83.71
CA LYS A 231 -30.04 -22.10 -85.14
C LYS A 231 -28.76 -22.32 -85.90
#